data_cb3c2cc7f57c1505e7a2f7371860db06
#
_entry.id   cb3c2cc7f57c1505e7a2f7371860db06
#
_cell.length_a   1.000
_cell.length_b   1.000
_cell.length_c   1.000
_cell.angle_alpha   90.00
_cell.angle_beta   90.00
_cell.angle_gamma   90.00
#
_symmetry.space_group_name_H-M   'P 1'
#
loop_
_entity.id
_entity.type
_entity.pdbx_description
1 polymer ?
#
loop_
_entity_poly.entity_id
_entity_poly.type
_entity_poly.pdbx_seq_one_letter_code
_entity_poly.pdbx_strand_id
1 'polypeptide(L)'
;MRDPLDESVPNAARRYDHWLGGKDNFAADRTSGEEVRKRWPGIVTAVRENRLFLGRAVRYAAKERGIRQFLDIGTGMPAVENTHEVAQQIAPEARVVYVDNDPLVLVHARALLTSRPEGQTAYVEADLRDPDRILEHARQTLDLGRPVALMLLAVLHFLPDLDQAYKVVRRLTAELAPGSLLVLSHGSYDLIPPDIAWRLTHETYPGRDDFFPRTGDEVSRFFEGWELLDLDDTGSDGGTRLPGIISDWGPGLRTSNEVIPGPREVSMWGGVARKPS
;
A
#
# COMPACT_ATOMS: atom_id res chain seq x y z
N MET A 1 22.49 -16.73 -3.49
CA MET A 1 21.75 -15.49 -3.83
C MET A 1 20.77 -15.90 -4.92
N ARG A 2 19.45 -15.74 -4.73
CA ARG A 2 18.48 -16.05 -5.80
C ARG A 2 18.65 -15.00 -6.90
N ASP A 3 18.50 -15.42 -8.16
CA ASP A 3 18.43 -14.50 -9.28
C ASP A 3 17.18 -13.62 -9.08
N PRO A 4 17.32 -12.28 -8.97
CA PRO A 4 16.18 -11.39 -8.78
C PRO A 4 15.21 -11.42 -9.97
N LEU A 5 15.61 -11.96 -11.12
CA LEU A 5 14.78 -12.13 -12.32
C LEU A 5 14.35 -13.59 -12.53
N ASP A 6 14.36 -14.43 -11.50
CA ASP A 6 13.89 -15.81 -11.63
C ASP A 6 12.37 -15.84 -11.93
N GLU A 7 12.06 -16.05 -13.21
CA GLU A 7 10.68 -16.12 -13.72
C GLU A 7 9.94 -17.39 -13.27
N SER A 8 10.68 -18.40 -12.76
CA SER A 8 10.12 -19.68 -12.30
C SER A 8 9.54 -19.60 -10.88
N VAL A 9 9.90 -18.56 -10.12
CA VAL A 9 9.44 -18.35 -8.74
C VAL A 9 8.41 -17.23 -8.71
N PRO A 10 7.20 -17.46 -8.14
CA PRO A 10 6.19 -16.43 -8.04
C PRO A 10 6.67 -15.27 -7.13
N ASN A 11 6.36 -14.03 -7.57
CA ASN A 11 6.65 -12.81 -6.84
C ASN A 11 5.34 -12.09 -6.47
N ALA A 12 5.29 -11.46 -5.31
CA ALA A 12 4.09 -10.80 -4.79
C ALA A 12 3.63 -9.64 -5.68
N ALA A 13 4.54 -8.77 -6.14
CA ALA A 13 4.21 -7.63 -6.99
C ALA A 13 3.66 -8.08 -8.35
N ARG A 14 4.24 -9.14 -8.93
CA ARG A 14 3.79 -9.69 -10.20
C ARG A 14 2.47 -10.45 -10.09
N ARG A 15 2.18 -11.13 -8.96
CA ARG A 15 0.84 -11.70 -8.68
C ARG A 15 -0.21 -10.59 -8.54
N TYR A 16 0.14 -9.51 -7.88
CA TYR A 16 -0.75 -8.35 -7.73
C TYR A 16 -1.09 -7.74 -9.09
N ASP A 17 -0.09 -7.58 -9.98
CA ASP A 17 -0.27 -7.16 -11.36
C ASP A 17 -1.24 -8.07 -12.12
N HIS A 18 -1.07 -9.41 -12.00
CA HIS A 18 -1.98 -10.39 -12.60
C HIS A 18 -3.44 -10.20 -12.14
N TRP A 19 -3.70 -10.02 -10.84
CA TRP A 19 -5.06 -9.81 -10.32
C TRP A 19 -5.67 -8.48 -10.77
N LEU A 20 -4.87 -7.49 -11.06
CA LEU A 20 -5.32 -6.22 -11.67
C LEU A 20 -5.57 -6.33 -13.18
N GLY A 21 -5.22 -7.46 -13.80
CA GLY A 21 -5.32 -7.66 -15.26
C GLY A 21 -4.16 -7.08 -16.04
N GLY A 22 -3.03 -6.80 -15.38
CA GLY A 22 -1.79 -6.36 -15.98
C GLY A 22 -1.09 -7.46 -16.80
N LYS A 23 0.00 -7.11 -17.45
CA LYS A 23 0.74 -8.01 -18.37
C LYS A 23 2.20 -8.25 -17.93
N ASP A 24 2.65 -7.56 -16.88
CA ASP A 24 4.02 -7.60 -16.40
C ASP A 24 4.21 -8.70 -15.34
N ASN A 25 3.74 -9.91 -15.67
CA ASN A 25 3.76 -11.10 -14.84
C ASN A 25 4.11 -12.36 -15.65
N PHE A 26 4.75 -13.32 -15.00
CA PHE A 26 5.18 -14.57 -15.62
C PHE A 26 4.22 -15.74 -15.34
N ALA A 27 4.48 -16.89 -15.95
CA ALA A 27 3.62 -18.08 -15.79
C ALA A 27 3.52 -18.56 -14.33
N ALA A 28 4.63 -18.50 -13.57
CA ALA A 28 4.65 -18.86 -12.16
C ALA A 28 3.76 -17.94 -11.32
N ASP A 29 3.77 -16.62 -11.60
CA ASP A 29 2.95 -15.62 -10.91
C ASP A 29 1.46 -15.86 -11.17
N ARG A 30 1.10 -16.11 -12.43
CA ARG A 30 -0.29 -16.42 -12.83
C ARG A 30 -0.78 -17.71 -12.18
N THR A 31 0.04 -18.76 -12.20
CA THR A 31 -0.30 -20.04 -11.56
C THR A 31 -0.56 -19.86 -10.08
N SER A 32 0.36 -19.18 -9.38
CA SER A 32 0.21 -18.86 -7.96
C SER A 32 -1.03 -18.00 -7.68
N GLY A 33 -1.23 -16.95 -8.49
CA GLY A 33 -2.37 -16.05 -8.35
C GLY A 33 -3.72 -16.74 -8.54
N GLU A 34 -3.84 -17.65 -9.53
CA GLU A 34 -5.05 -18.43 -9.76
C GLU A 34 -5.33 -19.45 -8.64
N GLU A 35 -4.30 -19.99 -8.00
CA GLU A 35 -4.47 -20.88 -6.85
C GLU A 35 -5.08 -20.13 -5.64
N VAL A 36 -4.67 -18.87 -5.39
CA VAL A 36 -5.30 -18.01 -4.38
C VAL A 36 -6.74 -17.69 -4.80
N ARG A 37 -6.97 -17.27 -6.05
CA ARG A 37 -8.27 -16.87 -6.57
C ARG A 37 -9.30 -18.01 -6.51
N LYS A 38 -8.89 -19.24 -6.79
CA LYS A 38 -9.77 -20.44 -6.65
C LYS A 38 -10.25 -20.65 -5.22
N ARG A 39 -9.39 -20.37 -4.23
CA ARG A 39 -9.72 -20.50 -2.81
C ARG A 39 -10.54 -19.33 -2.30
N TRP A 40 -10.19 -18.13 -2.72
CA TRP A 40 -10.88 -16.90 -2.35
C TRP A 40 -10.99 -15.95 -3.55
N PRO A 41 -12.12 -15.96 -4.28
CA PRO A 41 -12.33 -15.06 -5.42
C PRO A 41 -12.29 -13.56 -5.07
N GLY A 42 -12.53 -13.19 -3.81
CA GLY A 42 -12.47 -11.83 -3.29
C GLY A 42 -11.12 -11.15 -3.45
N ILE A 43 -10.03 -11.91 -3.68
CA ILE A 43 -8.70 -11.33 -3.87
C ILE A 43 -8.66 -10.27 -4.99
N VAL A 44 -9.40 -10.48 -6.09
CA VAL A 44 -9.45 -9.51 -7.21
C VAL A 44 -10.14 -8.21 -6.76
N THR A 45 -11.21 -8.31 -5.99
CA THR A 45 -11.89 -7.15 -5.39
C THR A 45 -10.98 -6.44 -4.40
N ALA A 46 -10.30 -7.19 -3.53
CA ALA A 46 -9.37 -6.65 -2.55
C ALA A 46 -8.26 -5.80 -3.18
N VAL A 47 -7.59 -6.30 -4.21
CA VAL A 47 -6.49 -5.57 -4.85
C VAL A 47 -6.99 -4.33 -5.60
N ARG A 48 -8.18 -4.39 -6.22
CA ARG A 48 -8.82 -3.23 -6.87
C ARG A 48 -9.17 -2.15 -5.84
N GLU A 49 -9.82 -2.53 -4.73
CA GLU A 49 -10.16 -1.59 -3.67
C GLU A 49 -8.92 -0.97 -3.02
N ASN A 50 -7.84 -1.72 -2.89
CA ASN A 50 -6.59 -1.18 -2.40
C ASN A 50 -6.00 -0.11 -3.34
N ARG A 51 -6.11 -0.28 -4.67
CA ARG A 51 -5.73 0.77 -5.65
C ARG A 51 -6.65 1.99 -5.54
N LEU A 52 -7.95 1.78 -5.42
CA LEU A 52 -8.91 2.89 -5.22
C LEU A 52 -8.66 3.62 -3.89
N PHE A 53 -8.31 2.90 -2.84
CA PHE A 53 -7.92 3.48 -1.56
C PHE A 53 -6.65 4.34 -1.67
N LEU A 54 -5.61 3.87 -2.39
CA LEU A 54 -4.43 4.68 -2.71
C LEU A 54 -4.85 6.01 -3.34
N GLY A 55 -5.65 5.96 -4.40
CA GLY A 55 -6.09 7.17 -5.11
C GLY A 55 -6.85 8.14 -4.20
N ARG A 56 -7.76 7.64 -3.36
CA ARG A 56 -8.49 8.48 -2.38
C ARG A 56 -7.54 9.12 -1.37
N ALA A 57 -6.65 8.34 -0.79
CA ALA A 57 -5.70 8.83 0.22
C ALA A 57 -4.73 9.88 -0.35
N VAL A 58 -4.22 9.67 -1.56
CA VAL A 58 -3.33 10.64 -2.23
C VAL A 58 -4.08 11.92 -2.57
N ARG A 59 -5.32 11.84 -3.09
CA ARG A 59 -6.17 13.02 -3.36
C ARG A 59 -6.41 13.81 -2.08
N TYR A 60 -6.77 13.13 -0.99
CA TYR A 60 -6.98 13.77 0.30
C TYR A 60 -5.69 14.45 0.81
N ALA A 61 -4.57 13.75 0.78
CA ALA A 61 -3.29 14.28 1.21
C ALA A 61 -2.89 15.55 0.41
N ALA A 62 -3.00 15.50 -0.92
CA ALA A 62 -2.59 16.60 -1.77
C ALA A 62 -3.56 17.79 -1.73
N LYS A 63 -4.88 17.54 -1.74
CA LYS A 63 -5.91 18.57 -1.86
C LYS A 63 -6.32 19.15 -0.52
N GLU A 64 -6.65 18.28 0.44
CA GLU A 64 -7.24 18.72 1.71
C GLU A 64 -6.18 19.04 2.78
N ARG A 65 -5.02 18.33 2.71
CA ARG A 65 -3.93 18.52 3.68
C ARG A 65 -2.73 19.30 3.14
N GLY A 66 -2.75 19.66 1.85
CA GLY A 66 -1.68 20.43 1.23
C GLY A 66 -0.33 19.70 1.18
N ILE A 67 -0.31 18.37 1.32
CA ILE A 67 0.93 17.58 1.26
C ILE A 67 1.47 17.57 -0.17
N ARG A 68 2.77 17.75 -0.28
CA ARG A 68 3.52 17.82 -1.54
C ARG A 68 4.61 16.77 -1.65
N GLN A 69 4.72 15.90 -0.65
CA GLN A 69 5.77 14.91 -0.53
C GLN A 69 5.17 13.54 -0.18
N PHE A 70 5.55 12.52 -0.93
CA PHE A 70 5.03 11.18 -0.77
C PHE A 70 6.20 10.19 -0.74
N LEU A 71 6.19 9.29 0.24
CA LEU A 71 7.09 8.16 0.35
C LEU A 71 6.26 6.87 0.21
N ASP A 72 6.35 6.24 -0.95
CA ASP A 72 5.54 5.08 -1.33
C ASP A 72 6.41 3.82 -1.28
N ILE A 73 6.20 2.98 -0.26
CA ILE A 73 7.03 1.81 0.04
C ILE A 73 6.26 0.53 -0.27
N GLY A 74 6.89 -0.36 -1.02
CA GLY A 74 6.25 -1.53 -1.61
C GLY A 74 5.38 -1.12 -2.80
N THR A 75 5.94 -0.31 -3.67
CA THR A 75 5.24 0.30 -4.82
C THR A 75 4.56 -0.74 -5.72
N GLY A 76 5.20 -1.90 -5.90
CA GLY A 76 4.75 -2.93 -6.84
C GLY A 76 4.85 -2.48 -8.31
N MET A 77 4.32 -3.31 -9.22
CA MET A 77 4.32 -3.00 -10.66
C MET A 77 3.51 -1.74 -10.94
N PRO A 78 3.99 -0.85 -11.85
CA PRO A 78 3.23 0.32 -12.29
C PRO A 78 1.83 -0.05 -12.78
N ALA A 79 0.84 0.71 -12.34
CA ALA A 79 -0.56 0.49 -12.70
C ALA A 79 -1.23 1.84 -13.03
N VAL A 80 -2.52 1.83 -13.32
CA VAL A 80 -3.29 3.07 -13.49
C VAL A 80 -3.38 3.83 -12.16
N GLU A 81 -3.29 5.16 -12.20
CA GLU A 81 -3.34 6.04 -11.03
C GLU A 81 -2.20 5.77 -10.03
N ASN A 82 -0.95 5.84 -10.50
CA ASN A 82 0.20 5.79 -9.61
C ASN A 82 0.25 7.03 -8.70
N THR A 83 0.90 6.92 -7.56
CA THR A 83 0.94 7.97 -6.53
C THR A 83 1.31 9.35 -7.10
N HIS A 84 2.36 9.44 -7.95
CA HIS A 84 2.75 10.72 -8.54
C HIS A 84 1.74 11.25 -9.55
N GLU A 85 1.10 10.38 -10.33
CA GLU A 85 0.09 10.79 -11.32
C GLU A 85 -1.09 11.47 -10.61
N VAL A 86 -1.60 10.85 -9.53
CA VAL A 86 -2.69 11.42 -8.73
C VAL A 86 -2.26 12.69 -8.01
N ALA A 87 -1.09 12.68 -7.36
CA ALA A 87 -0.60 13.84 -6.61
C ALA A 87 -0.32 15.04 -7.53
N GLN A 88 0.36 14.81 -8.66
CA GLN A 88 0.75 15.87 -9.61
C GLN A 88 -0.40 16.38 -10.48
N GLN A 89 -1.54 15.69 -10.55
CA GLN A 89 -2.77 16.27 -11.12
C GLN A 89 -3.30 17.41 -10.25
N ILE A 90 -3.10 17.35 -8.94
CA ILE A 90 -3.59 18.34 -7.97
C ILE A 90 -2.51 19.39 -7.68
N ALA A 91 -1.28 18.94 -7.52
CA ALA A 91 -0.10 19.74 -7.18
C ALA A 91 1.06 19.34 -8.09
N PRO A 92 1.23 20.01 -9.24
CA PRO A 92 2.26 19.65 -10.23
C PRO A 92 3.67 19.53 -9.66
N GLU A 93 3.98 20.31 -8.60
CA GLU A 93 5.25 20.33 -7.90
C GLU A 93 5.45 19.18 -6.90
N ALA A 94 4.47 18.26 -6.77
CA ALA A 94 4.58 17.16 -5.83
C ALA A 94 5.76 16.24 -6.11
N ARG A 95 6.43 15.81 -5.03
CA ARG A 95 7.59 14.91 -5.07
C ARG A 95 7.22 13.55 -4.54
N VAL A 96 7.63 12.50 -5.23
CA VAL A 96 7.32 11.11 -4.85
C VAL A 96 8.59 10.27 -4.88
N VAL A 97 8.87 9.60 -3.79
CA VAL A 97 9.90 8.56 -3.72
C VAL A 97 9.21 7.20 -3.67
N TYR A 98 9.51 6.40 -4.66
CA TYR A 98 9.07 5.02 -4.78
C TYR A 98 10.13 4.07 -4.27
N VAL A 99 9.75 3.13 -3.42
CA VAL A 99 10.65 2.14 -2.83
C VAL A 99 10.12 0.74 -3.09
N ASP A 100 10.95 -0.12 -3.63
CA ASP A 100 10.64 -1.55 -3.77
C ASP A 100 11.94 -2.37 -3.66
N ASN A 101 11.83 -3.63 -3.29
CA ASN A 101 12.97 -4.54 -3.24
C ASN A 101 13.07 -5.44 -4.49
N ASP A 102 12.10 -5.40 -5.40
CA ASP A 102 12.16 -6.10 -6.67
C ASP A 102 12.80 -5.19 -7.75
N PRO A 103 14.00 -5.55 -8.28
CA PRO A 103 14.64 -4.76 -9.32
C PRO A 103 13.79 -4.61 -10.58
N LEU A 104 12.94 -5.60 -10.89
CA LEU A 104 12.05 -5.55 -12.05
C LEU A 104 11.01 -4.44 -11.91
N VAL A 105 10.43 -4.31 -10.72
CA VAL A 105 9.50 -3.20 -10.39
C VAL A 105 10.15 -1.85 -10.70
N LEU A 106 11.40 -1.67 -10.26
CA LEU A 106 12.11 -0.40 -10.43
C LEU A 106 12.51 -0.12 -11.87
N VAL A 107 12.84 -1.17 -12.65
CA VAL A 107 13.11 -1.04 -14.09
C VAL A 107 11.84 -0.57 -14.82
N HIS A 108 10.70 -1.21 -14.57
CA HIS A 108 9.42 -0.80 -15.15
C HIS A 108 9.01 0.61 -14.70
N ALA A 109 9.15 0.92 -13.42
CA ALA A 109 8.82 2.24 -12.89
C ALA A 109 9.65 3.35 -13.56
N ARG A 110 10.97 3.17 -13.68
CA ARG A 110 11.85 4.13 -14.36
C ARG A 110 11.54 4.30 -15.86
N ALA A 111 11.09 3.24 -16.50
CA ALA A 111 10.79 3.26 -17.93
C ALA A 111 9.41 3.88 -18.25
N LEU A 112 8.43 3.69 -17.39
CA LEU A 112 7.03 3.99 -17.66
C LEU A 112 6.52 5.25 -16.94
N LEU A 113 7.07 5.56 -15.75
CA LEU A 113 6.56 6.65 -14.93
C LEU A 113 7.34 7.95 -15.19
N THR A 114 6.64 8.91 -15.75
CA THR A 114 7.22 10.23 -16.07
C THR A 114 6.60 11.29 -15.18
N SER A 115 7.44 11.96 -14.39
CA SER A 115 7.03 13.11 -13.58
C SER A 115 6.69 14.31 -14.44
N ARG A 116 5.81 15.20 -13.93
CA ARG A 116 5.64 16.54 -14.49
C ARG A 116 6.94 17.35 -14.35
N PRO A 117 7.19 18.33 -15.22
CA PRO A 117 8.42 19.14 -15.14
C PRO A 117 8.62 19.89 -13.83
N GLU A 118 7.52 20.29 -13.17
CA GLU A 118 7.53 21.00 -11.89
C GLU A 118 7.72 20.06 -10.69
N GLY A 119 7.41 18.77 -10.87
CA GLY A 119 7.48 17.74 -9.84
C GLY A 119 8.76 16.91 -9.91
N GLN A 120 8.84 15.89 -9.07
CA GLN A 120 9.97 14.98 -9.07
C GLN A 120 9.53 13.57 -8.65
N THR A 121 10.04 12.56 -9.35
CA THR A 121 9.97 11.15 -8.93
C THR A 121 11.38 10.60 -8.72
N ALA A 122 11.55 9.78 -7.70
CA ALA A 122 12.78 9.04 -7.46
C ALA A 122 12.45 7.57 -7.15
N TYR A 123 13.38 6.68 -7.47
CA TYR A 123 13.20 5.23 -7.35
C TYR A 123 14.36 4.65 -6.56
N VAL A 124 14.03 4.01 -5.44
CA VAL A 124 14.98 3.46 -4.48
C VAL A 124 14.82 1.95 -4.39
N GLU A 125 15.89 1.22 -4.66
CA GLU A 125 15.96 -0.21 -4.39
C GLU A 125 16.35 -0.43 -2.93
N ALA A 126 15.36 -0.81 -2.13
CA ALA A 126 15.58 -1.08 -0.72
C ALA A 126 14.54 -2.06 -0.17
N ASP A 127 14.96 -2.83 0.82
CA ASP A 127 14.07 -3.72 1.57
C ASP A 127 13.39 -2.94 2.69
N LEU A 128 12.09 -3.15 2.87
CA LEU A 128 11.32 -2.57 3.96
C LEU A 128 11.91 -2.88 5.35
N ARG A 129 12.65 -3.98 5.49
CA ARG A 129 13.37 -4.36 6.72
C ARG A 129 14.59 -3.48 7.03
N ASP A 130 14.97 -2.62 6.09
CA ASP A 130 16.05 -1.62 6.26
C ASP A 130 15.49 -0.18 6.15
N PRO A 131 14.72 0.27 7.14
CA PRO A 131 14.09 1.58 7.13
C PRO A 131 15.11 2.74 7.14
N ASP A 132 16.30 2.54 7.69
CA ASP A 132 17.34 3.57 7.73
C ASP A 132 17.86 3.86 6.32
N ARG A 133 18.12 2.83 5.52
CA ARG A 133 18.51 2.98 4.12
C ARG A 133 17.40 3.67 3.31
N ILE A 134 16.14 3.31 3.55
CA ILE A 134 15.01 3.96 2.89
C ILE A 134 15.01 5.46 3.19
N LEU A 135 15.10 5.83 4.47
CA LEU A 135 15.08 7.22 4.91
C LEU A 135 16.29 8.02 4.39
N GLU A 136 17.49 7.42 4.36
CA GLU A 136 18.70 8.04 3.81
C GLU A 136 18.50 8.43 2.33
N HIS A 137 17.99 7.51 1.52
CA HIS A 137 17.74 7.77 0.09
C HIS A 137 16.57 8.73 -0.11
N ALA A 138 15.49 8.60 0.68
CA ALA A 138 14.34 9.48 0.59
C ALA A 138 14.71 10.96 0.81
N ARG A 139 15.63 11.25 1.72
CA ARG A 139 16.14 12.63 1.99
C ARG A 139 16.81 13.29 0.79
N GLN A 140 17.22 12.55 -0.22
CA GLN A 140 17.80 13.14 -1.44
C GLN A 140 16.73 13.85 -2.29
N THR A 141 15.45 13.53 -2.08
CA THR A 141 14.31 14.05 -2.84
C THR A 141 13.30 14.76 -1.94
N LEU A 142 13.09 14.25 -0.72
CA LEU A 142 12.11 14.74 0.25
C LEU A 142 12.79 15.49 1.39
N ASP A 143 12.13 16.55 1.85
CA ASP A 143 12.45 17.24 3.10
C ASP A 143 11.58 16.67 4.23
N LEU A 144 12.12 15.77 5.04
CA LEU A 144 11.39 15.13 6.14
C LEU A 144 11.04 16.10 7.29
N GLY A 145 11.61 17.30 7.30
CA GLY A 145 11.21 18.41 8.19
C GLY A 145 9.87 19.05 7.81
N ARG A 146 9.30 18.68 6.68
CA ARG A 146 7.97 19.09 6.19
C ARG A 146 7.03 17.88 6.11
N PRO A 147 5.69 18.08 6.16
CA PRO A 147 4.75 16.98 6.10
C PRO A 147 4.95 16.06 4.87
N VAL A 148 4.96 14.75 5.12
CA VAL A 148 5.08 13.68 4.13
C VAL A 148 3.91 12.73 4.29
N ALA A 149 3.34 12.23 3.19
CA ALA A 149 2.45 11.08 3.21
C ALA A 149 3.30 9.80 3.04
N LEU A 150 3.42 9.03 4.11
CA LEU A 150 4.04 7.69 4.10
C LEU A 150 2.98 6.67 3.71
N MET A 151 3.19 6.01 2.57
CA MET A 151 2.29 5.00 2.03
C MET A 151 2.86 3.60 2.28
N LEU A 152 2.14 2.77 3.03
CA LEU A 152 2.46 1.38 3.34
C LEU A 152 1.26 0.50 2.96
N LEU A 153 0.99 0.41 1.64
CA LEU A 153 -0.20 -0.23 1.12
C LEU A 153 0.08 -1.68 0.72
N ALA A 154 -0.58 -2.63 1.36
CA ALA A 154 -0.48 -4.06 1.06
C ALA A 154 0.98 -4.58 1.05
N VAL A 155 1.85 -4.07 1.93
CA VAL A 155 3.28 -4.42 1.97
C VAL A 155 3.69 -5.05 3.29
N LEU A 156 3.14 -4.61 4.42
CA LEU A 156 3.56 -5.10 5.75
C LEU A 156 3.22 -6.59 5.99
N HIS A 157 2.26 -7.14 5.27
CA HIS A 157 1.91 -8.55 5.36
C HIS A 157 2.93 -9.50 4.71
N PHE A 158 4.00 -8.97 4.12
CA PHE A 158 5.16 -9.75 3.68
C PHE A 158 6.26 -9.86 4.75
N LEU A 159 6.09 -9.20 5.90
CA LEU A 159 6.98 -9.34 7.05
C LEU A 159 6.41 -10.42 8.00
N PRO A 160 7.11 -11.57 8.17
CA PRO A 160 6.59 -12.66 9.00
C PRO A 160 6.54 -12.29 10.49
N ASP A 161 7.52 -11.54 10.98
CA ASP A 161 7.62 -11.13 12.37
C ASP A 161 6.84 -9.83 12.59
N LEU A 162 5.78 -9.90 13.42
CA LEU A 162 4.91 -8.78 13.75
C LEU A 162 5.64 -7.69 14.54
N ASP A 163 6.52 -8.06 15.47
CA ASP A 163 7.29 -7.08 16.25
C ASP A 163 8.30 -6.35 15.38
N GLN A 164 8.90 -7.05 14.41
CA GLN A 164 9.72 -6.42 13.39
C GLN A 164 8.91 -5.43 12.57
N ALA A 165 7.70 -5.80 12.13
CA ALA A 165 6.84 -4.90 11.37
C ALA A 165 6.51 -3.62 12.15
N TYR A 166 6.18 -3.72 13.44
CA TYR A 166 5.97 -2.54 14.29
C TYR A 166 7.23 -1.69 14.45
N LYS A 167 8.40 -2.30 14.61
CA LYS A 167 9.67 -1.58 14.71
C LYS A 167 9.97 -0.80 13.44
N VAL A 168 9.75 -1.41 12.28
CA VAL A 168 9.93 -0.77 10.96
C VAL A 168 9.03 0.44 10.82
N VAL A 169 7.72 0.29 11.09
CA VAL A 169 6.78 1.42 10.98
C VAL A 169 7.16 2.54 11.96
N ARG A 170 7.45 2.22 13.22
CA ARG A 170 7.91 3.22 14.20
C ARG A 170 9.18 3.93 13.75
N ARG A 171 10.14 3.22 13.16
CA ARG A 171 11.39 3.84 12.68
C ARG A 171 11.13 4.79 11.51
N LEU A 172 10.33 4.39 10.52
CA LEU A 172 9.96 5.23 9.38
C LEU A 172 9.22 6.49 9.83
N THR A 173 8.28 6.34 10.76
CA THR A 173 7.41 7.45 11.21
C THR A 173 8.08 8.40 12.20
N ALA A 174 9.10 7.96 12.92
CA ALA A 174 9.82 8.80 13.90
C ALA A 174 10.42 10.06 13.26
N GLU A 175 10.93 9.96 12.04
CA GLU A 175 11.62 11.03 11.32
C GLU A 175 10.68 12.03 10.63
N LEU A 176 9.40 11.73 10.55
CA LEU A 176 8.44 12.58 9.83
C LEU A 176 8.02 13.78 10.66
N ALA A 177 7.83 14.93 10.02
CA ALA A 177 7.33 16.12 10.67
C ALA A 177 5.88 15.97 11.17
N PRO A 178 5.47 16.73 12.22
CA PRO A 178 4.05 16.87 12.57
C PRO A 178 3.20 17.25 11.36
N GLY A 179 1.95 16.76 11.31
CA GLY A 179 1.06 16.93 10.16
C GLY A 179 1.31 15.98 9.01
N SER A 180 2.35 15.13 9.06
CA SER A 180 2.53 14.01 8.12
C SER A 180 1.38 13.01 8.22
N LEU A 181 1.15 12.26 7.14
CA LEU A 181 0.16 11.19 7.11
C LEU A 181 0.82 9.81 7.05
N LEU A 182 0.27 8.86 7.81
CA LEU A 182 0.49 7.44 7.66
C LEU A 182 -0.72 6.85 6.94
N VAL A 183 -0.52 6.33 5.75
CA VAL A 183 -1.53 5.63 4.95
C VAL A 183 -1.15 4.15 4.91
N LEU A 184 -1.99 3.30 5.46
CA LEU A 184 -1.66 1.89 5.63
C LEU A 184 -2.84 1.00 5.25
N SER A 185 -2.56 -0.09 4.54
CA SER A 185 -3.50 -1.19 4.33
C SER A 185 -2.83 -2.54 4.55
N HIS A 186 -3.59 -3.51 5.05
CA HIS A 186 -3.10 -4.81 5.42
C HIS A 186 -4.14 -5.90 5.16
N GLY A 187 -3.76 -6.96 4.45
CA GLY A 187 -4.64 -8.10 4.23
C GLY A 187 -4.86 -8.90 5.51
N SER A 188 -6.09 -9.39 5.68
CA SER A 188 -6.52 -10.13 6.86
C SER A 188 -7.32 -11.38 6.48
N TYR A 189 -7.42 -12.33 7.41
CA TYR A 189 -8.31 -13.50 7.25
C TYR A 189 -9.46 -13.48 8.27
N ASP A 190 -9.53 -12.51 9.18
CA ASP A 190 -10.61 -12.42 10.18
C ASP A 190 -11.96 -11.95 9.58
N LEU A 191 -11.95 -11.44 8.35
CA LEU A 191 -13.14 -10.95 7.67
C LEU A 191 -13.73 -11.94 6.65
N ILE A 192 -13.00 -12.99 6.29
CA ILE A 192 -13.47 -14.02 5.35
C ILE A 192 -14.04 -15.23 6.10
N PRO A 193 -14.85 -16.09 5.45
CA PRO A 193 -15.37 -17.31 6.06
C PRO A 193 -14.24 -18.19 6.63
N PRO A 194 -14.44 -18.79 7.83
CA PRO A 194 -13.39 -19.56 8.52
C PRO A 194 -12.85 -20.75 7.71
N ASP A 195 -13.69 -21.39 6.90
CA ASP A 195 -13.29 -22.49 6.02
C ASP A 195 -12.37 -22.02 4.88
N ILE A 196 -12.61 -20.83 4.34
CA ILE A 196 -11.72 -20.19 3.35
C ILE A 196 -10.40 -19.78 4.00
N ALA A 197 -10.45 -19.15 5.17
CA ALA A 197 -9.25 -18.78 5.93
C ALA A 197 -8.39 -20.02 6.24
N TRP A 198 -9.04 -21.12 6.64
CA TRP A 198 -8.35 -22.39 6.90
C TRP A 198 -7.65 -22.93 5.64
N ARG A 199 -8.34 -22.94 4.49
CA ARG A 199 -7.77 -23.39 3.20
C ARG A 199 -6.58 -22.57 2.78
N LEU A 200 -6.67 -21.24 2.86
CA LEU A 200 -5.57 -20.33 2.53
C LEU A 200 -4.34 -20.53 3.43
N THR A 201 -4.55 -20.95 4.68
CA THR A 201 -3.49 -21.13 5.68
C THR A 201 -2.86 -22.52 5.64
N HIS A 202 -3.65 -23.59 5.38
CA HIS A 202 -3.22 -24.97 5.59
C HIS A 202 -2.99 -25.76 4.29
N GLU A 203 -3.70 -25.43 3.19
CA GLU A 203 -3.44 -26.08 1.92
C GLU A 203 -2.13 -25.58 1.30
N THR A 204 -1.40 -26.49 0.67
CA THR A 204 -0.14 -26.13 -0.03
C THR A 204 -0.45 -25.60 -1.43
N TYR A 205 0.09 -24.44 -1.75
CA TYR A 205 0.08 -23.85 -3.09
C TYR A 205 1.28 -22.91 -3.28
N PRO A 206 1.73 -22.64 -4.51
CA PRO A 206 2.88 -21.77 -4.76
C PRO A 206 2.64 -20.35 -4.21
N GLY A 207 3.59 -19.83 -3.43
CA GLY A 207 3.54 -18.49 -2.84
C GLY A 207 2.65 -18.35 -1.60
N ARG A 208 2.25 -19.46 -0.97
CA ARG A 208 1.51 -19.42 0.30
C ARG A 208 2.30 -18.78 1.43
N ASP A 209 3.57 -19.14 1.52
CA ASP A 209 4.42 -18.86 2.68
C ASP A 209 5.01 -17.42 2.68
N ASP A 210 4.57 -16.57 1.75
CA ASP A 210 4.99 -15.17 1.68
C ASP A 210 3.92 -14.17 2.16
N PHE A 211 2.78 -14.64 2.68
CA PHE A 211 1.70 -13.80 3.16
C PHE A 211 1.34 -14.12 4.62
N PHE A 212 1.44 -13.12 5.48
CA PHE A 212 1.22 -13.21 6.93
C PHE A 212 0.05 -12.30 7.32
N PRO A 213 -1.20 -12.81 7.30
CA PRO A 213 -2.39 -12.04 7.65
C PRO A 213 -2.36 -11.59 9.10
N ARG A 214 -2.95 -10.43 9.38
CA ARG A 214 -3.08 -9.88 10.73
C ARG A 214 -4.51 -9.50 11.01
N THR A 215 -4.89 -9.56 12.30
CA THR A 215 -6.21 -9.15 12.77
C THR A 215 -6.35 -7.62 12.77
N GLY A 216 -7.58 -7.13 12.85
CA GLY A 216 -7.86 -5.69 12.97
C GLY A 216 -7.17 -5.07 14.18
N ASP A 217 -7.13 -5.78 15.31
CA ASP A 217 -6.45 -5.32 16.54
C ASP A 217 -4.92 -5.19 16.32
N GLU A 218 -4.30 -6.16 15.64
CA GLU A 218 -2.89 -6.10 15.32
C GLU A 218 -2.58 -4.97 14.31
N VAL A 219 -3.46 -4.74 13.34
CA VAL A 219 -3.32 -3.64 12.38
C VAL A 219 -3.51 -2.29 13.06
N SER A 220 -4.42 -2.18 14.03
CA SER A 220 -4.67 -0.92 14.76
C SER A 220 -3.42 -0.41 15.49
N ARG A 221 -2.56 -1.31 15.96
CA ARG A 221 -1.32 -0.95 16.67
C ARG A 221 -0.28 -0.27 15.79
N PHE A 222 -0.36 -0.37 14.46
CA PHE A 222 0.51 0.43 13.57
C PHE A 222 0.21 1.93 13.65
N PHE A 223 -0.97 2.29 14.11
CA PHE A 223 -1.42 3.69 14.23
C PHE A 223 -1.28 4.24 15.66
N GLU A 224 -0.69 3.48 16.59
CA GLU A 224 -0.48 3.95 17.97
C GLU A 224 0.29 5.28 18.01
N GLY A 225 -0.28 6.29 18.70
CA GLY A 225 0.27 7.63 18.79
C GLY A 225 -0.04 8.54 17.58
N TRP A 226 -0.86 8.07 16.63
CA TRP A 226 -1.33 8.83 15.49
C TRP A 226 -2.83 9.11 15.59
N GLU A 227 -3.29 10.22 15.03
CA GLU A 227 -4.70 10.59 14.96
C GLU A 227 -5.32 9.95 13.71
N LEU A 228 -6.10 8.88 13.89
CA LEU A 228 -6.83 8.27 12.78
C LEU A 228 -7.88 9.24 12.23
N LEU A 229 -7.94 9.34 10.91
CA LEU A 229 -8.86 10.18 10.18
C LEU A 229 -10.00 9.33 9.62
N ASP A 230 -11.21 9.62 10.06
CA ASP A 230 -12.43 9.00 9.54
C ASP A 230 -13.18 10.05 8.74
N LEU A 231 -13.14 9.94 7.42
CA LEU A 231 -13.81 10.89 6.54
C LEU A 231 -15.26 10.44 6.33
N ASP A 232 -16.19 11.34 6.59
CA ASP A 232 -17.60 11.16 6.25
C ASP A 232 -17.83 11.24 4.72
N ASP A 233 -19.09 11.11 4.29
CA ASP A 233 -19.48 11.17 2.89
C ASP A 233 -19.13 12.51 2.20
N THR A 234 -18.86 13.56 2.98
CA THR A 234 -18.45 14.87 2.45
C THR A 234 -16.93 15.00 2.32
N GLY A 235 -16.17 14.02 2.80
CA GLY A 235 -14.70 14.07 2.88
C GLY A 235 -14.18 14.88 4.05
N SER A 236 -15.06 15.29 4.98
CA SER A 236 -14.68 15.99 6.21
C SER A 236 -14.19 15.01 7.27
N ASP A 237 -13.27 15.47 8.11
CA ASP A 237 -12.74 14.67 9.21
C ASP A 237 -13.80 14.50 10.30
N GLY A 238 -14.41 13.32 10.38
CA GLY A 238 -15.50 12.97 11.32
C GLY A 238 -15.03 12.58 12.72
N GLY A 239 -13.72 12.58 12.98
CA GLY A 239 -13.13 12.21 14.27
C GLY A 239 -12.26 10.96 14.21
N THR A 240 -11.75 10.57 15.38
CA THR A 240 -10.78 9.46 15.53
C THR A 240 -11.51 8.14 15.74
N ARG A 241 -11.36 7.20 14.83
CA ARG A 241 -11.87 5.83 14.95
C ARG A 241 -10.75 4.82 14.81
N LEU A 242 -11.05 3.55 15.13
CA LEU A 242 -10.15 2.44 14.82
C LEU A 242 -10.01 2.26 13.30
N PRO A 243 -8.91 1.67 12.81
CA PRO A 243 -8.78 1.29 11.41
C PRO A 243 -10.00 0.51 10.96
N GLY A 244 -10.50 0.84 9.79
CA GLY A 244 -11.68 0.23 9.19
C GLY A 244 -11.32 -0.63 7.96
N ILE A 245 -12.36 -1.05 7.25
CA ILE A 245 -12.17 -1.67 5.94
C ILE A 245 -11.80 -0.57 4.95
N ILE A 246 -10.77 -0.80 4.15
CA ILE A 246 -10.26 0.22 3.22
C ILE A 246 -11.29 0.71 2.21
N SER A 247 -12.28 -0.12 1.86
CA SER A 247 -13.39 0.28 0.98
C SER A 247 -14.29 1.36 1.57
N ASP A 248 -14.39 1.41 2.90
CA ASP A 248 -15.28 2.31 3.61
C ASP A 248 -14.63 3.67 3.90
N TRP A 249 -13.31 3.77 3.76
CA TRP A 249 -12.60 5.02 4.05
C TRP A 249 -12.81 6.05 2.93
N GLY A 250 -13.25 7.24 3.31
CA GLY A 250 -13.45 8.37 2.42
C GLY A 250 -14.42 8.11 1.26
N PRO A 251 -15.65 7.65 1.51
CA PRO A 251 -16.61 7.32 0.45
C PRO A 251 -16.89 8.51 -0.48
N GLY A 252 -16.97 9.72 0.05
CA GLY A 252 -17.15 10.95 -0.74
C GLY A 252 -15.97 11.32 -1.65
N LEU A 253 -14.83 10.65 -1.51
CA LEU A 253 -13.65 10.81 -2.39
C LEU A 253 -13.60 9.77 -3.52
N ARG A 254 -14.59 8.90 -3.64
CA ARG A 254 -14.67 7.93 -4.74
C ARG A 254 -14.90 8.64 -6.08
N THR A 255 -14.23 8.14 -7.10
CA THR A 255 -14.38 8.65 -8.48
C THR A 255 -15.33 7.78 -9.32
N SER A 256 -15.79 6.66 -8.78
CA SER A 256 -16.75 5.75 -9.43
C SER A 256 -18.04 5.65 -8.63
N ASN A 257 -19.16 5.44 -9.32
CA ASN A 257 -20.46 5.16 -8.73
C ASN A 257 -20.70 3.66 -8.46
N GLU A 258 -19.63 2.86 -8.45
CA GLU A 258 -19.72 1.44 -8.18
C GLU A 258 -20.17 1.16 -6.74
N VAL A 259 -20.86 0.05 -6.56
CA VAL A 259 -21.27 -0.42 -5.22
C VAL A 259 -20.01 -0.67 -4.39
N ILE A 260 -20.00 -0.14 -3.17
CA ILE A 260 -18.88 -0.37 -2.23
C ILE A 260 -18.91 -1.84 -1.81
N PRO A 261 -17.85 -2.61 -2.10
CA PRO A 261 -17.81 -4.02 -1.74
C PRO A 261 -17.68 -4.18 -0.22
N GLY A 262 -18.31 -5.23 0.29
CA GLY A 262 -18.35 -5.49 1.73
C GLY A 262 -17.04 -6.07 2.30
N PRO A 263 -16.94 -6.13 3.63
CA PRO A 263 -15.75 -6.60 4.33
C PRO A 263 -15.23 -7.97 3.88
N ARG A 264 -16.13 -8.91 3.59
CA ARG A 264 -15.78 -10.28 3.15
C ARG A 264 -15.18 -10.35 1.76
N GLU A 265 -15.47 -9.37 0.92
CA GLU A 265 -14.95 -9.29 -0.46
C GLU A 265 -13.60 -8.56 -0.51
N VAL A 266 -13.37 -7.64 0.42
CA VAL A 266 -12.15 -6.82 0.47
C VAL A 266 -11.12 -7.42 1.42
N SER A 267 -11.53 -7.86 2.60
CA SER A 267 -10.69 -8.46 3.65
C SER A 267 -9.34 -7.75 3.88
N MET A 268 -9.38 -6.43 3.90
CA MET A 268 -8.23 -5.58 4.20
C MET A 268 -8.62 -4.52 5.22
N TRP A 269 -7.89 -4.52 6.33
CA TRP A 269 -7.88 -3.44 7.30
C TRP A 269 -6.97 -2.30 6.86
N GLY A 270 -7.29 -1.09 7.20
CA GLY A 270 -6.42 0.04 6.95
C GLY A 270 -7.03 1.37 7.34
N GLY A 271 -6.30 2.43 7.03
CA GLY A 271 -6.73 3.79 7.34
C GLY A 271 -5.68 4.82 6.98
N VAL A 272 -6.05 6.06 7.23
CA VAL A 272 -5.17 7.22 7.14
C VAL A 272 -5.10 7.86 8.52
N ALA A 273 -3.90 8.14 9.00
CA ALA A 273 -3.70 8.79 10.29
C ALA A 273 -2.74 9.97 10.16
N ARG A 274 -2.97 11.00 10.97
CA ARG A 274 -2.14 12.22 11.02
C ARG A 274 -1.17 12.14 12.20
N LYS A 275 0.08 12.55 11.97
CA LYS A 275 1.05 12.76 13.05
C LYS A 275 0.63 13.98 13.86
N PRO A 276 0.41 13.85 15.19
CA PRO A 276 0.09 14.99 16.04
C PRO A 276 1.23 15.99 16.12
N SER A 277 0.92 17.20 16.63
CA SER A 277 1.86 18.30 16.81
C SER A 277 2.87 18.04 17.93
#